data_c253cea2008347b19bccabfff091ae39
#
_entry.id   c253cea2008347b19bccabfff091ae39
#
_cell.length_a   1.000
_cell.length_b   1.000
_cell.length_c   1.000
_cell.angle_alpha   90.00
_cell.angle_beta   90.00
_cell.angle_gamma   90.00
#
_symmetry.space_group_name_H-M   'P 1'
#
loop_
_entity.id
_entity.type
_entity.pdbx_description
1 polymer ?
#
loop_
_entity_poly.entity_id
_entity_poly.type
_entity_poly.pdbx_seq_one_letter_code
_entity_poly.pdbx_strand_id
1 'polypeptide(L)'
;DPAVPAAAPDDDASTLNLVPPPPPAPVFEHLPDVWVLELSSFQLDGVQGFEPSAATVLNVTQDHLDWHGSMQAYTEAKARVFGADTVMVINRDDPQVEAMVPPPQTVKVGRGRPPRIVERHVVRFGLDAPRRPGDYGLLVENGMAWLVRALEADETMRSGRTRRRDDEEEELHIQRLMPADALRVRGRHNAANAL
;
A
#
# COMPACT_ATOMS: atom_id res chain seq x y z
N ASP A 1 31.92 -68.61 -43.88
CA ASP A 1 30.69 -67.86 -43.57
C ASP A 1 30.93 -67.05 -42.28
N PRO A 2 30.94 -65.71 -42.31
CA PRO A 2 31.10 -64.93 -41.16
C PRO A 2 29.73 -64.64 -40.48
N ALA A 3 29.66 -64.90 -39.21
CA ALA A 3 28.50 -64.64 -38.35
C ALA A 3 28.12 -63.17 -38.27
N VAL A 4 26.85 -62.90 -38.53
CA VAL A 4 26.25 -61.56 -38.31
C VAL A 4 26.13 -61.28 -36.80
N PRO A 5 26.61 -60.15 -36.29
CA PRO A 5 26.36 -59.79 -34.91
C PRO A 5 24.94 -59.36 -34.69
N ALA A 6 24.31 -59.90 -33.66
CA ALA A 6 22.95 -59.54 -33.21
C ALA A 6 22.91 -58.08 -32.76
N ALA A 7 21.89 -57.36 -33.21
CA ALA A 7 21.57 -56.02 -32.79
C ALA A 7 21.18 -56.02 -31.29
N ALA A 8 21.75 -55.10 -30.54
CA ALA A 8 21.35 -54.83 -29.15
C ALA A 8 19.94 -54.20 -29.13
N PRO A 9 19.11 -54.46 -28.15
CA PRO A 9 17.82 -53.80 -27.99
C PRO A 9 18.03 -52.33 -27.65
N ASP A 10 17.37 -51.46 -28.39
CA ASP A 10 17.25 -50.02 -28.08
C ASP A 10 16.45 -49.86 -26.76
N ASP A 11 17.16 -49.59 -25.69
CA ASP A 11 16.59 -49.12 -24.40
C ASP A 11 16.24 -47.63 -24.56
N ASP A 12 15.25 -47.27 -25.33
CA ASP A 12 14.61 -45.98 -25.34
C ASP A 12 13.47 -45.98 -24.29
N ALA A 13 13.86 -46.15 -23.04
CA ALA A 13 12.98 -45.83 -21.93
C ALA A 13 12.99 -44.33 -21.69
N SER A 14 12.21 -43.61 -22.54
CA SER A 14 11.83 -42.22 -22.25
C SER A 14 11.19 -42.18 -20.88
N THR A 15 11.99 -41.89 -19.87
CA THR A 15 11.47 -41.53 -18.53
C THR A 15 10.70 -40.22 -18.68
N LEU A 16 9.39 -40.33 -18.92
CA LEU A 16 8.46 -39.22 -18.81
C LEU A 16 8.61 -38.68 -17.41
N ASN A 17 9.29 -37.53 -17.26
CA ASN A 17 9.29 -36.76 -16.05
C ASN A 17 7.88 -36.24 -15.81
N LEU A 18 7.03 -37.08 -15.20
CA LEU A 18 5.70 -36.73 -14.78
C LEU A 18 5.88 -35.71 -13.63
N VAL A 19 5.73 -34.43 -13.96
CA VAL A 19 5.59 -33.38 -12.96
C VAL A 19 4.39 -33.75 -12.12
N PRO A 20 4.54 -33.91 -10.79
CA PRO A 20 3.40 -34.25 -9.94
C PRO A 20 2.30 -33.20 -10.12
N PRO A 21 1.02 -33.59 -10.07
CA PRO A 21 -0.06 -32.62 -10.19
C PRO A 21 0.07 -31.57 -9.08
N PRO A 22 -0.31 -30.33 -9.36
CA PRO A 22 -0.28 -29.28 -8.34
C PRO A 22 -1.13 -29.70 -7.15
N PRO A 23 -0.75 -29.31 -5.93
CA PRO A 23 -1.54 -29.61 -4.75
C PRO A 23 -2.97 -29.09 -4.92
N PRO A 24 -3.99 -29.79 -4.38
CA PRO A 24 -5.37 -29.34 -4.47
C PRO A 24 -5.49 -27.94 -3.85
N ALA A 25 -6.31 -27.09 -4.46
CA ALA A 25 -6.57 -25.76 -3.93
C ALA A 25 -7.09 -25.86 -2.48
N PRO A 26 -6.63 -25.01 -1.56
CA PRO A 26 -7.11 -25.04 -0.18
C PRO A 26 -8.61 -24.79 -0.16
N VAL A 27 -9.33 -25.69 0.52
CA VAL A 27 -10.77 -25.53 0.78
C VAL A 27 -10.92 -24.86 2.13
N PHE A 28 -11.44 -23.65 2.15
CA PHE A 28 -11.74 -22.93 3.39
C PHE A 28 -13.17 -23.25 3.82
N GLU A 29 -13.33 -23.73 5.03
CA GLU A 29 -14.64 -23.99 5.63
C GLU A 29 -15.41 -22.68 5.87
N HIS A 30 -14.67 -21.61 6.19
CA HIS A 30 -15.17 -20.24 6.28
C HIS A 30 -14.19 -19.30 5.55
N LEU A 31 -14.73 -18.39 4.74
CA LEU A 31 -13.93 -17.35 4.13
C LEU A 31 -13.64 -16.26 5.18
N PRO A 32 -12.42 -15.70 5.23
CA PRO A 32 -12.12 -14.57 6.10
C PRO A 32 -12.89 -13.33 5.66
N ASP A 33 -13.29 -12.50 6.64
CA ASP A 33 -13.96 -11.23 6.38
C ASP A 33 -13.03 -10.21 5.71
N VAL A 34 -11.72 -10.32 5.97
CA VAL A 34 -10.69 -9.42 5.44
C VAL A 34 -9.49 -10.23 4.98
N TRP A 35 -8.99 -9.90 3.79
CA TRP A 35 -7.74 -10.39 3.24
C TRP A 35 -6.66 -9.33 3.35
N VAL A 36 -5.54 -9.66 3.98
CA VAL A 36 -4.34 -8.83 4.00
C VAL A 36 -3.29 -9.52 3.14
N LEU A 37 -2.90 -8.85 2.04
CA LEU A 37 -1.97 -9.39 1.06
C LEU A 37 -0.68 -8.58 1.09
N GLU A 38 0.47 -9.26 1.14
CA GLU A 38 1.77 -8.69 0.84
C GLU A 38 2.12 -9.05 -0.60
N LEU A 39 2.38 -8.03 -1.43
CA LEU A 39 2.64 -8.18 -2.84
C LEU A 39 4.00 -7.58 -3.21
N SER A 40 4.82 -8.36 -3.90
CA SER A 40 6.09 -7.90 -4.45
C SER A 40 5.88 -7.07 -5.71
N SER A 41 6.88 -6.27 -6.08
CA SER A 41 6.88 -5.52 -7.35
C SER A 41 6.78 -6.44 -8.57
N PHE A 42 7.31 -7.66 -8.49
CA PHE A 42 7.19 -8.67 -9.55
C PHE A 42 5.75 -9.14 -9.75
N GLN A 43 5.02 -9.36 -8.66
CA GLN A 43 3.60 -9.75 -8.72
C GLN A 43 2.72 -8.60 -9.22
N LEU A 44 3.10 -7.36 -8.93
CA LEU A 44 2.39 -6.17 -9.39
C LEU A 44 2.76 -5.78 -10.82
N ASP A 45 3.87 -6.29 -11.34
CA ASP A 45 4.29 -5.99 -12.70
C ASP A 45 3.33 -6.60 -13.73
N GLY A 46 2.75 -5.74 -14.56
CA GLY A 46 1.74 -6.16 -15.55
C GLY A 46 0.32 -6.38 -14.99
N VAL A 47 0.08 -6.26 -13.67
CA VAL A 47 -1.27 -6.35 -13.09
C VAL A 47 -2.16 -5.23 -13.62
N GLN A 48 -3.40 -5.59 -13.97
CA GLN A 48 -4.44 -4.67 -14.42
C GLN A 48 -5.75 -4.92 -13.66
N GLY A 49 -6.47 -3.85 -13.34
CA GLY A 49 -7.79 -3.95 -12.70
C GLY A 49 -7.76 -4.49 -11.27
N PHE A 50 -6.62 -4.34 -10.56
CA PHE A 50 -6.54 -4.69 -9.14
C PHE A 50 -7.11 -3.55 -8.30
N GLU A 51 -8.19 -3.82 -7.58
CA GLU A 51 -8.96 -2.82 -6.81
C GLU A 51 -9.12 -3.25 -5.35
N PRO A 52 -8.06 -3.18 -4.53
CA PRO A 52 -8.19 -3.44 -3.11
C PRO A 52 -8.94 -2.30 -2.41
N SER A 53 -9.62 -2.58 -1.30
CA SER A 53 -10.32 -1.56 -0.50
C SER A 53 -9.36 -0.49 0.02
N ALA A 54 -8.16 -0.90 0.45
CA ALA A 54 -7.07 -0.03 0.85
C ALA A 54 -5.74 -0.66 0.47
N ALA A 55 -4.73 0.15 0.21
CA ALA A 55 -3.38 -0.32 -0.08
C ALA A 55 -2.33 0.65 0.46
N THR A 56 -1.14 0.12 0.72
CA THR A 56 0.01 0.92 1.14
C THR A 56 1.27 0.54 0.37
N VAL A 57 2.11 1.53 0.10
CA VAL A 57 3.52 1.35 -0.23
C VAL A 57 4.32 1.99 0.90
N LEU A 58 5.05 1.17 1.67
CA LEU A 58 5.75 1.64 2.86
C LEU A 58 6.97 2.50 2.50
N ASN A 59 7.69 2.12 1.45
CA ASN A 59 8.85 2.86 0.94
C ASN A 59 9.20 2.39 -0.48
N VAL A 60 10.03 3.22 -1.16
CA VAL A 60 10.65 2.89 -2.43
C VAL A 60 12.15 3.11 -2.31
N THR A 61 12.89 2.03 -2.04
CA THR A 61 14.34 2.01 -2.02
C THR A 61 14.87 1.27 -3.24
N GLN A 62 16.09 1.58 -3.66
CA GLN A 62 16.68 0.94 -4.83
C GLN A 62 16.78 -0.57 -4.61
N ASP A 63 16.05 -1.33 -5.43
CA ASP A 63 16.03 -2.77 -5.46
C ASP A 63 15.55 -3.28 -6.82
N HIS A 64 15.88 -4.52 -7.17
CA HIS A 64 15.36 -5.22 -8.36
C HIS A 64 15.50 -4.46 -9.69
N LEU A 65 16.53 -3.63 -9.86
CA LEU A 65 16.77 -2.87 -11.10
C LEU A 65 17.21 -3.76 -12.27
N ASP A 66 17.76 -4.93 -11.98
CA ASP A 66 18.05 -5.99 -12.96
C ASP A 66 16.79 -6.49 -13.66
N TRP A 67 15.64 -6.50 -12.96
CA TRP A 67 14.35 -6.87 -13.51
C TRP A 67 13.61 -5.69 -14.14
N HIS A 68 13.43 -4.61 -13.38
CA HIS A 68 12.61 -3.47 -13.81
C HIS A 68 13.33 -2.51 -14.76
N GLY A 69 14.67 -2.60 -14.85
CA GLY A 69 15.50 -1.75 -15.70
C GLY A 69 15.70 -0.31 -15.19
N SER A 70 14.80 0.23 -14.38
CA SER A 70 14.92 1.57 -13.82
C SER A 70 14.13 1.73 -12.50
N MET A 71 14.53 2.71 -11.69
CA MET A 71 13.78 3.11 -10.49
C MET A 71 12.36 3.57 -10.83
N GLN A 72 12.19 4.23 -11.95
CA GLN A 72 10.87 4.67 -12.40
C GLN A 72 9.96 3.47 -12.66
N ALA A 73 10.39 2.49 -13.46
CA ALA A 73 9.62 1.29 -13.74
C ALA A 73 9.31 0.47 -12.48
N TYR A 74 10.28 0.38 -11.56
CA TYR A 74 10.08 -0.25 -10.25
C TYR A 74 9.01 0.47 -9.42
N THR A 75 9.06 1.79 -9.35
CA THR A 75 8.09 2.62 -8.64
C THR A 75 6.69 2.50 -9.26
N GLU A 76 6.60 2.53 -10.60
CA GLU A 76 5.35 2.34 -11.33
C GLU A 76 4.74 0.96 -11.11
N ALA A 77 5.58 -0.10 -11.05
CA ALA A 77 5.12 -1.45 -10.73
C ALA A 77 4.50 -1.50 -9.32
N LYS A 78 5.17 -0.92 -8.32
CA LYS A 78 4.62 -0.81 -6.95
C LYS A 78 3.33 0.00 -6.89
N ALA A 79 3.25 1.11 -7.64
CA ALA A 79 2.08 1.99 -7.64
C ALA A 79 0.81 1.31 -8.17
N ARG A 80 0.93 0.19 -8.91
CA ARG A 80 -0.23 -0.59 -9.39
C ARG A 80 -1.04 -1.22 -8.26
N VAL A 81 -0.52 -1.26 -7.03
CA VAL A 81 -1.30 -1.66 -5.86
C VAL A 81 -2.48 -0.71 -5.60
N PHE A 82 -2.37 0.53 -6.08
CA PHE A 82 -3.42 1.54 -5.94
C PHE A 82 -4.36 1.49 -7.14
N GLY A 83 -5.48 0.81 -7.00
CA GLY A 83 -6.57 0.83 -7.98
C GLY A 83 -7.24 2.21 -8.10
N ALA A 84 -8.28 2.34 -8.90
CA ALA A 84 -8.94 3.62 -9.17
C ALA A 84 -9.64 4.20 -7.92
N ASP A 85 -10.28 3.34 -7.10
CA ASP A 85 -11.08 3.73 -5.93
C ASP A 85 -10.44 3.31 -4.60
N THR A 86 -9.27 2.70 -4.63
CA THR A 86 -8.51 2.25 -3.45
C THR A 86 -8.18 3.41 -2.52
N VAL A 87 -8.41 3.26 -1.21
CA VAL A 87 -7.88 4.17 -0.20
C VAL A 87 -6.36 4.05 -0.19
N MET A 88 -5.67 5.15 -0.47
CA MET A 88 -4.21 5.20 -0.51
C MET A 88 -3.64 5.49 0.87
N VAL A 89 -2.92 4.53 1.46
CA VAL A 89 -2.19 4.74 2.72
C VAL A 89 -0.73 5.04 2.38
N ILE A 90 -0.31 6.27 2.62
CA ILE A 90 0.91 6.87 2.06
C ILE A 90 1.90 7.23 3.15
N ASN A 91 3.14 6.74 2.99
CA ASN A 91 4.26 7.21 3.80
C ASN A 91 4.71 8.59 3.31
N ARG A 92 4.39 9.66 4.07
CA ARG A 92 4.76 11.04 3.72
C ARG A 92 6.25 11.34 3.89
N ASP A 93 7.01 10.47 4.58
CA ASP A 93 8.46 10.63 4.76
C ASP A 93 9.24 10.09 3.55
N ASP A 94 8.58 9.37 2.62
CA ASP A 94 9.16 8.90 1.38
C ASP A 94 8.63 9.71 0.19
N PRO A 95 9.47 10.57 -0.43
CA PRO A 95 9.02 11.42 -1.54
C PRO A 95 8.54 10.65 -2.77
N GLN A 96 9.06 9.43 -3.01
CA GLN A 96 8.63 8.61 -4.14
C GLN A 96 7.24 8.02 -3.90
N VAL A 97 6.94 7.65 -2.66
CA VAL A 97 5.62 7.18 -2.26
C VAL A 97 4.60 8.33 -2.29
N GLU A 98 4.96 9.50 -1.77
CA GLU A 98 4.10 10.70 -1.83
C GLU A 98 3.79 11.10 -3.28
N ALA A 99 4.77 10.96 -4.20
CA ALA A 99 4.59 11.26 -5.62
C ALA A 99 3.63 10.30 -6.35
N MET A 100 3.26 9.15 -5.75
CA MET A 100 2.25 8.24 -6.30
C MET A 100 0.83 8.80 -6.18
N VAL A 101 0.60 9.80 -5.33
CA VAL A 101 -0.72 10.43 -5.15
C VAL A 101 -1.02 11.30 -6.37
N PRO A 102 -2.06 10.99 -7.16
CA PRO A 102 -2.39 11.81 -8.31
C PRO A 102 -2.93 13.18 -7.88
N PRO A 103 -2.66 14.23 -8.67
CA PRO A 103 -3.20 15.55 -8.38
C PRO A 103 -4.73 15.56 -8.47
N PRO A 104 -5.40 16.48 -7.77
CA PRO A 104 -6.83 16.70 -7.88
C PRO A 104 -7.28 16.91 -9.32
N GLN A 105 -8.34 16.24 -9.73
CA GLN A 105 -8.86 16.33 -11.09
C GLN A 105 -10.15 17.15 -11.13
N THR A 106 -10.25 18.08 -12.07
CA THR A 106 -11.47 18.82 -12.30
C THR A 106 -12.35 18.12 -13.32
N VAL A 107 -13.49 17.58 -12.87
CA VAL A 107 -14.43 16.85 -13.71
C VAL A 107 -15.65 17.72 -14.03
N LYS A 108 -16.01 17.80 -15.32
CA LYS A 108 -17.26 18.48 -15.77
C LYS A 108 -18.45 17.58 -15.47
N VAL A 109 -19.39 18.04 -14.64
CA VAL A 109 -20.55 17.26 -14.17
C VAL A 109 -21.75 17.33 -15.10
N GLY A 110 -21.69 18.11 -16.19
CA GLY A 110 -22.77 18.27 -17.19
C GLY A 110 -23.01 19.73 -17.56
N ARG A 111 -23.94 19.93 -18.54
CA ARG A 111 -24.26 21.25 -19.08
C ARG A 111 -24.90 22.13 -18.00
N GLY A 112 -24.27 23.28 -17.67
CA GLY A 112 -24.79 24.25 -16.70
C GLY A 112 -24.51 23.96 -15.22
N ARG A 113 -23.71 22.92 -14.89
CA ARG A 113 -23.25 22.68 -13.53
C ARG A 113 -21.80 23.10 -13.38
N PRO A 114 -21.40 23.64 -12.21
CA PRO A 114 -20.00 23.94 -11.95
C PRO A 114 -19.15 22.64 -11.98
N PRO A 115 -17.89 22.72 -12.40
CA PRO A 115 -16.99 21.58 -12.37
C PRO A 115 -16.79 21.12 -10.92
N ARG A 116 -16.65 19.81 -10.73
CA ARG A 116 -16.35 19.19 -9.44
C ARG A 116 -14.88 18.81 -9.37
N ILE A 117 -14.23 19.13 -8.26
CA ILE A 117 -12.89 18.61 -7.95
C ILE A 117 -13.05 17.20 -7.38
N VAL A 118 -12.37 16.24 -7.97
CA VAL A 118 -12.30 14.85 -7.51
C VAL A 118 -10.87 14.59 -7.04
N GLU A 119 -10.75 14.22 -5.79
CA GLU A 119 -9.48 13.85 -5.16
C GLU A 119 -9.53 12.40 -4.72
N ARG A 120 -8.36 11.76 -4.65
CA ARG A 120 -8.22 10.42 -4.09
C ARG A 120 -8.40 10.48 -2.57
N HIS A 121 -8.97 9.42 -2.02
CA HIS A 121 -8.97 9.25 -0.57
C HIS A 121 -7.58 8.82 -0.14
N VAL A 122 -6.89 9.70 0.57
CA VAL A 122 -5.49 9.50 1.01
C VAL A 122 -5.41 9.64 2.52
N VAL A 123 -4.82 8.65 3.17
CA VAL A 123 -4.44 8.64 4.57
C VAL A 123 -2.92 8.65 4.64
N ARG A 124 -2.33 9.58 5.36
CA ARG A 124 -0.88 9.69 5.46
C ARG A 124 -0.37 9.24 6.81
N PHE A 125 0.80 8.63 6.82
CA PHE A 125 1.54 8.34 8.05
C PHE A 125 3.00 8.80 7.93
N GLY A 126 3.64 9.04 9.07
CA GLY A 126 5.05 9.47 9.10
C GLY A 126 5.59 9.60 10.52
N LEU A 127 6.86 9.98 10.61
CA LEU A 127 7.63 10.05 11.87
C LEU A 127 7.48 11.38 12.63
N ASP A 128 6.63 12.28 12.14
CA ASP A 128 6.24 13.53 12.82
C ASP A 128 4.73 13.54 13.15
N ALA A 129 4.27 14.60 13.80
CA ALA A 129 2.87 14.77 14.12
C ALA A 129 1.99 14.80 12.85
N PRO A 130 0.79 14.20 12.88
CA PRO A 130 -0.14 14.24 11.76
C PRO A 130 -0.60 15.69 11.49
N ARG A 131 -0.88 16.00 10.22
CA ARG A 131 -1.18 17.37 9.77
C ARG A 131 -2.62 17.56 9.31
N ARG A 132 -3.36 16.47 9.10
CA ARG A 132 -4.75 16.50 8.62
C ARG A 132 -5.58 15.48 9.38
N PRO A 133 -6.89 15.70 9.50
CA PRO A 133 -7.79 14.68 10.04
C PRO A 133 -7.67 13.35 9.26
N GLY A 134 -7.61 12.26 10.00
CA GLY A 134 -7.44 10.92 9.44
C GLY A 134 -5.99 10.46 9.27
N ASP A 135 -5.02 11.38 9.31
CA ASP A 135 -3.60 11.04 9.22
C ASP A 135 -3.07 10.47 10.54
N TYR A 136 -1.96 9.73 10.42
CA TYR A 136 -1.26 9.10 11.53
C TYR A 136 0.16 9.66 11.66
N GLY A 137 0.74 9.56 12.86
CA GLY A 137 2.09 10.05 13.09
C GLY A 137 2.68 9.65 14.43
N LEU A 138 3.86 10.19 14.70
CA LEU A 138 4.54 10.11 15.99
C LEU A 138 4.53 11.48 16.67
N LEU A 139 4.18 11.49 17.95
CA LEU A 139 4.26 12.67 18.80
C LEU A 139 5.14 12.35 20.01
N VAL A 140 6.15 13.20 20.27
CA VAL A 140 7.00 13.05 21.45
C VAL A 140 6.51 14.01 22.53
N GLU A 141 6.06 13.44 23.65
CA GLU A 141 5.64 14.20 24.82
C GLU A 141 6.37 13.68 26.05
N ASN A 142 6.95 14.59 26.82
CA ASN A 142 7.70 14.26 28.05
C ASN A 142 8.77 13.18 27.85
N GLY A 143 9.43 13.18 26.68
CA GLY A 143 10.47 12.19 26.31
C GLY A 143 9.94 10.84 25.86
N MET A 144 8.62 10.64 25.79
CA MET A 144 7.99 9.41 25.31
C MET A 144 7.38 9.64 23.93
N ALA A 145 7.70 8.74 22.98
CA ALA A 145 7.13 8.75 21.64
C ALA A 145 5.79 7.98 21.64
N TRP A 146 4.76 8.60 21.10
CA TRP A 146 3.41 8.06 20.95
C TRP A 146 3.05 7.88 19.49
N LEU A 147 2.47 6.74 19.15
CA LEU A 147 1.72 6.56 17.92
C LEU A 147 0.40 7.30 18.10
N VAL A 148 0.08 8.18 17.16
CA VAL A 148 -1.08 9.06 17.24
C VAL A 148 -1.86 9.09 15.93
N ARG A 149 -3.14 9.45 16.04
CA ARG A 149 -4.02 9.75 14.92
C ARG A 149 -4.61 11.15 15.11
N ALA A 150 -4.69 11.92 14.02
CA ALA A 150 -5.46 13.15 14.00
C ALA A 150 -6.93 12.86 13.70
N LEU A 151 -7.81 13.46 14.44
CA LEU A 151 -9.25 13.47 14.24
C LEU A 151 -9.71 14.89 13.94
N GLU A 152 -10.84 15.03 13.29
CA GLU A 152 -11.52 16.33 13.21
C GLU A 152 -11.85 16.81 14.63
N ALA A 153 -11.67 18.10 14.88
CA ALA A 153 -12.16 18.68 16.10
C ALA A 153 -13.68 18.56 16.15
N ASP A 154 -14.23 18.10 17.28
CA ASP A 154 -15.66 17.84 17.45
C ASP A 154 -16.46 19.14 17.18
N GLU A 155 -17.31 19.12 16.15
CA GLU A 155 -18.14 20.27 15.77
C GLU A 155 -19.10 20.69 16.90
N THR A 156 -19.38 19.81 17.86
CA THR A 156 -20.21 20.12 19.02
C THR A 156 -19.56 21.11 19.99
N MET A 157 -18.23 21.24 19.96
CA MET A 157 -17.49 22.24 20.72
C MET A 157 -17.45 23.63 20.04
N ARG A 158 -17.85 23.72 18.77
CA ARG A 158 -17.95 24.98 18.01
C ARG A 158 -19.25 25.70 18.34
N SER A 159 -19.39 26.14 19.57
CA SER A 159 -20.41 27.12 19.96
C SER A 159 -20.01 28.50 19.42
N GLY A 160 -20.42 28.81 18.20
CA GLY A 160 -20.27 30.15 17.64
C GLY A 160 -20.15 30.15 16.13
N ARG A 161 -21.25 30.52 15.46
CA ARG A 161 -21.28 30.85 14.03
C ARG A 161 -20.24 31.91 13.70
N THR A 162 -19.08 31.52 13.28
CA THR A 162 -18.15 32.40 12.57
C THR A 162 -17.81 31.77 11.22
N ARG A 163 -18.10 32.53 10.15
CA ARG A 163 -17.71 32.17 8.77
C ARG A 163 -16.23 31.80 8.78
N ARG A 164 -15.90 30.63 8.23
CA ARG A 164 -14.53 30.21 7.90
C ARG A 164 -13.82 31.39 7.22
N ARG A 165 -12.74 31.88 7.83
CA ARG A 165 -11.67 32.54 7.11
C ARG A 165 -10.76 31.44 6.58
N ASP A 166 -10.39 31.53 5.31
CA ASP A 166 -9.58 30.55 4.59
C ASP A 166 -8.17 30.31 5.16
N ASP A 167 -7.80 30.98 6.24
CA ASP A 167 -6.46 30.95 6.88
C ASP A 167 -6.45 30.36 8.30
N GLU A 168 -7.54 29.80 8.80
CA GLU A 168 -7.52 29.15 10.12
C GLU A 168 -7.00 27.71 9.96
N GLU A 169 -5.82 27.44 10.55
CA GLU A 169 -5.32 26.07 10.76
C GLU A 169 -6.44 25.23 11.40
N GLU A 170 -6.83 24.14 10.74
CA GLU A 170 -7.83 23.22 11.29
C GLU A 170 -7.33 22.72 12.63
N GLU A 171 -8.04 23.03 13.72
CA GLU A 171 -7.71 22.54 15.05
C GLU A 171 -7.87 21.01 15.05
N LEU A 172 -6.73 20.31 15.14
CA LEU A 172 -6.69 18.86 15.13
C LEU A 172 -6.81 18.30 16.54
N HIS A 173 -7.72 17.36 16.73
CA HIS A 173 -7.74 16.55 17.93
C HIS A 173 -6.79 15.37 17.79
N ILE A 174 -5.72 15.34 18.60
CA ILE A 174 -4.72 14.26 18.57
C ILE A 174 -5.13 13.14 19.52
N GLN A 175 -5.48 12.00 18.95
CA GLN A 175 -5.74 10.77 19.67
C GLN A 175 -4.46 9.96 19.84
N ARG A 176 -4.07 9.68 21.08
CA ARG A 176 -2.97 8.75 21.36
C ARG A 176 -3.47 7.32 21.21
N LEU A 177 -2.73 6.50 20.46
CA LEU A 177 -3.03 5.10 20.23
C LEU A 177 -2.27 4.21 21.21
N MET A 178 -0.94 4.33 21.20
CA MET A 178 -0.07 3.59 22.11
C MET A 178 1.33 4.20 22.17
N PRO A 179 2.12 3.95 23.25
CA PRO A 179 3.52 4.28 23.27
C PRO A 179 4.29 3.50 22.21
N ALA A 180 5.23 4.15 21.50
CA ALA A 180 6.06 3.47 20.49
C ALA A 180 6.92 2.33 21.10
N ASP A 181 7.34 2.48 22.38
CA ASP A 181 8.11 1.47 23.09
C ASP A 181 7.31 0.20 23.44
N ALA A 182 5.97 0.27 23.37
CA ALA A 182 5.10 -0.88 23.57
C ALA A 182 5.04 -1.81 22.34
N LEU A 183 5.56 -1.37 21.18
CA LEU A 183 5.68 -2.21 20.00
C LEU A 183 6.67 -3.36 20.26
N ARG A 184 6.32 -4.54 19.75
CA ARG A 184 7.23 -5.72 19.80
C ARG A 184 8.44 -5.54 18.89
N VAL A 185 8.35 -4.71 17.87
CA VAL A 185 9.42 -4.36 16.93
C VAL A 185 10.04 -3.03 17.35
N ARG A 186 11.38 -2.93 17.23
CA ARG A 186 12.11 -1.75 17.66
C ARG A 186 12.61 -0.95 16.48
N GLY A 187 12.80 0.36 16.69
CA GLY A 187 13.32 1.29 15.70
C GLY A 187 12.26 2.21 15.12
N ARG A 188 12.66 3.44 14.76
CA ARG A 188 11.75 4.48 14.26
C ARG A 188 11.02 4.09 12.99
N HIS A 189 11.72 3.41 12.06
CA HIS A 189 11.11 2.89 10.82
C HIS A 189 10.01 1.86 11.10
N ASN A 190 10.20 0.99 12.11
CA ASN A 190 9.18 0.03 12.50
C ASN A 190 8.00 0.71 13.20
N ALA A 191 8.25 1.79 13.94
CA ALA A 191 7.18 2.60 14.51
C ALA A 191 6.35 3.29 13.41
N ALA A 192 7.00 3.79 12.35
CA ALA A 192 6.29 4.32 11.19
C ALA A 192 5.45 3.25 10.47
N ASN A 193 6.00 2.06 10.26
CA ASN A 193 5.29 0.95 9.59
C ASN A 193 4.15 0.35 10.44
N ALA A 194 4.08 0.69 11.73
CA ALA A 194 3.03 0.24 12.65
C ALA A 194 1.84 1.23 12.74
N LEU A 195 1.97 2.40 12.11
CA LEU A 195 0.91 3.41 11.99
C LEU A 195 -0.08 3.04 10.89
#